data_ab90ca52c5c0d40101745b27705a507a
#
_entry.id   ab90ca52c5c0d40101745b27705a507a
#
_cell.length_a   1.000
_cell.length_b   1.000
_cell.length_c   1.000
_cell.angle_alpha   90.00
_cell.angle_beta   90.00
_cell.angle_gamma   90.00
#
_symmetry.space_group_name_H-M   'P 1'
#
loop_
_entity.id
_entity.type
_entity.pdbx_description
1 polymer ?
#
loop_
_entity_poly.entity_id
_entity_poly.type
_entity_poly.pdbx_seq_one_letter_code
_entity_poly.pdbx_strand_id
1 'polypeptide(L)'
;KTSSRMYDEITEILQAVKWTNIIDSLTPTSTFTLDPRLKEFSDIYIEAGYDKFVELLRRSIYSVMQQKYTGVDVPSTFADIKIKLQQDKILMHKISAKHENTVVSFECVILASDVAKTYIKECKLVCPKCGYGLPVTCDHNRNLPFEKCANPSCKDARMLPDQDTLVTENIQTVFLNEPLEEAIKNSPKMFVGKIKGTNVGTAFVGQKKRVIGLYKTVYDPKKTEHDVIIDVSYIEDLDDVKLVKPTEKELNKLKEDAKKPEFIDNIVGSFAPHIYGFKDIKTSLLLQLAGGVNGKRRGDINVLLVGDPSMAKSEMLKFGKKITQTSIYTSGK
;
A
#
# COMPACT_ATOMS: atom_id res chain seq x y z
N LYS A 1 -17.51 -23.45 -9.09
CA LYS A 1 -17.51 -24.17 -7.79
C LYS A 1 -18.10 -23.27 -6.70
N THR A 2 -18.77 -23.84 -5.69
CA THR A 2 -19.22 -23.08 -4.52
C THR A 2 -18.02 -22.60 -3.69
N SER A 3 -18.15 -21.46 -2.99
CA SER A 3 -17.07 -20.93 -2.13
C SER A 3 -16.59 -21.94 -1.07
N SER A 4 -17.51 -22.74 -0.54
CA SER A 4 -17.20 -23.80 0.43
C SER A 4 -16.28 -24.85 -0.16
N ARG A 5 -16.56 -25.34 -1.37
CA ARG A 5 -15.74 -26.36 -2.03
C ARG A 5 -14.32 -25.86 -2.36
N MET A 6 -14.20 -24.61 -2.81
CA MET A 6 -12.88 -23.99 -3.05
C MET A 6 -12.09 -23.84 -1.76
N TYR A 7 -12.75 -23.49 -0.66
CA TYR A 7 -12.15 -23.41 0.67
C TYR A 7 -11.59 -24.77 1.12
N ASP A 8 -12.38 -25.82 0.96
CA ASP A 8 -11.98 -27.18 1.35
C ASP A 8 -10.77 -27.65 0.50
N GLU A 9 -10.79 -27.42 -0.82
CA GLU A 9 -9.69 -27.74 -1.73
C GLU A 9 -8.39 -26.99 -1.34
N ILE A 10 -8.47 -25.69 -1.05
CA ILE A 10 -7.30 -24.90 -0.61
C ILE A 10 -6.77 -25.42 0.73
N THR A 11 -7.67 -25.74 1.67
CA THR A 11 -7.28 -26.23 2.99
C THR A 11 -6.57 -27.57 2.89
N GLU A 12 -7.05 -28.48 2.05
CA GLU A 12 -6.42 -29.78 1.78
C GLU A 12 -5.03 -29.61 1.17
N ILE A 13 -4.86 -28.71 0.18
CA ILE A 13 -3.54 -28.43 -0.40
C ILE A 13 -2.57 -27.90 0.65
N LEU A 14 -3.02 -26.99 1.52
CA LEU A 14 -2.17 -26.38 2.55
C LEU A 14 -1.78 -27.34 3.68
N GLN A 15 -2.48 -28.44 3.85
CA GLN A 15 -2.13 -29.51 4.80
C GLN A 15 -0.95 -30.38 4.32
N ALA A 16 -0.54 -30.29 3.05
CA ALA A 16 0.64 -30.98 2.57
C ALA A 16 1.92 -30.49 3.27
N VAL A 17 2.86 -31.40 3.52
CA VAL A 17 4.11 -31.15 4.30
C VAL A 17 4.86 -29.91 3.84
N LYS A 18 4.91 -29.65 2.52
CA LYS A 18 5.56 -28.48 1.92
C LYS A 18 4.98 -27.17 2.46
N TRP A 19 3.68 -27.04 2.49
CA TRP A 19 2.98 -25.81 2.89
C TRP A 19 2.92 -25.67 4.41
N THR A 20 2.76 -26.79 5.11
CA THR A 20 2.72 -26.83 6.57
C THR A 20 4.00 -26.27 7.17
N ASN A 21 5.17 -26.62 6.64
CA ASN A 21 6.45 -26.10 7.09
C ASN A 21 6.58 -24.57 6.88
N ILE A 22 6.02 -24.05 5.79
CA ILE A 22 5.97 -22.60 5.53
C ILE A 22 5.03 -21.91 6.53
N ILE A 23 3.85 -22.46 6.72
CA ILE A 23 2.83 -21.94 7.66
C ILE A 23 3.39 -21.90 9.09
N ASP A 24 4.13 -22.90 9.51
CA ASP A 24 4.74 -22.99 10.86
C ASP A 24 5.77 -21.91 11.12
N SER A 25 6.41 -21.39 10.07
CA SER A 25 7.39 -20.29 10.19
C SER A 25 6.73 -18.90 10.24
N LEU A 26 5.40 -18.80 10.04
CA LEU A 26 4.70 -17.53 10.01
C LEU A 26 4.54 -16.94 11.42
N THR A 27 4.71 -15.63 11.50
CA THR A 27 4.36 -14.81 12.65
C THR A 27 3.20 -13.87 12.28
N PRO A 28 2.48 -13.28 13.23
CA PRO A 28 1.39 -12.36 12.92
C PRO A 28 1.78 -11.17 12.01
N THR A 29 3.08 -10.81 12.01
CA THR A 29 3.64 -9.73 11.19
C THR A 29 4.22 -10.20 9.86
N SER A 30 4.31 -11.52 9.65
CA SER A 30 4.85 -12.11 8.42
C SER A 30 3.90 -11.92 7.23
N THR A 31 4.48 -12.00 6.03
CA THR A 31 3.71 -12.01 4.78
C THR A 31 3.80 -13.38 4.15
N PHE A 32 2.66 -14.02 3.91
CA PHE A 32 2.59 -15.25 3.15
C PHE A 32 2.66 -14.94 1.65
N THR A 33 3.69 -15.44 0.98
CA THR A 33 3.91 -15.20 -0.45
C THR A 33 3.58 -16.46 -1.25
N LEU A 34 2.73 -16.34 -2.25
CA LEU A 34 2.31 -17.44 -3.12
C LEU A 34 2.34 -17.01 -4.59
N ASP A 35 2.84 -17.89 -5.47
CA ASP A 35 2.62 -17.77 -6.92
C ASP A 35 1.29 -18.45 -7.26
N PRO A 36 0.25 -17.69 -7.67
CA PRO A 36 -1.07 -18.26 -7.98
C PRO A 36 -1.07 -19.11 -9.26
N ARG A 37 0.02 -19.06 -10.05
CA ARG A 37 0.19 -19.85 -11.28
C ARG A 37 0.66 -21.27 -11.00
N LEU A 38 0.99 -21.63 -9.74
CA LEU A 38 1.30 -23.00 -9.38
C LEU A 38 0.12 -23.91 -9.73
N LYS A 39 0.42 -25.07 -10.32
CA LYS A 39 -0.58 -26.02 -10.81
C LYS A 39 -1.64 -26.40 -9.76
N GLU A 40 -1.24 -26.41 -8.50
CA GLU A 40 -2.10 -26.76 -7.37
C GLU A 40 -3.21 -25.70 -7.13
N PHE A 41 -2.95 -24.43 -7.45
CA PHE A 41 -3.82 -23.29 -7.16
C PHE A 41 -4.41 -22.61 -8.39
N SER A 42 -3.84 -22.85 -9.59
CA SER A 42 -4.18 -22.11 -10.80
C SER A 42 -5.66 -22.14 -11.14
N ASP A 43 -6.27 -23.32 -11.08
CA ASP A 43 -7.67 -23.49 -11.45
C ASP A 43 -8.61 -22.80 -10.45
N ILE A 44 -8.27 -22.89 -9.15
CA ILE A 44 -9.04 -22.26 -8.08
C ILE A 44 -8.90 -20.73 -8.19
N TYR A 45 -7.69 -20.24 -8.48
CA TYR A 45 -7.42 -18.82 -8.64
C TYR A 45 -8.18 -18.21 -9.82
N ILE A 46 -8.18 -18.90 -10.97
CA ILE A 46 -8.90 -18.45 -12.19
C ILE A 46 -10.40 -18.40 -11.92
N GLU A 47 -10.96 -19.40 -11.23
CA GLU A 47 -12.39 -19.49 -10.95
C GLU A 47 -12.84 -18.49 -9.86
N ALA A 48 -12.04 -18.30 -8.80
CA ALA A 48 -12.38 -17.44 -7.68
C ALA A 48 -12.18 -15.94 -7.99
N GLY A 49 -11.16 -15.62 -8.78
CA GLY A 49 -10.65 -14.26 -8.92
C GLY A 49 -9.78 -13.84 -7.73
N TYR A 50 -9.08 -12.71 -7.88
CA TYR A 50 -8.05 -12.29 -6.92
C TYR A 50 -8.56 -12.12 -5.48
N ASP A 51 -9.54 -11.25 -5.28
CA ASP A 51 -9.98 -10.86 -3.92
C ASP A 51 -10.53 -12.05 -3.13
N LYS A 52 -11.36 -12.86 -3.80
CA LYS A 52 -11.97 -14.03 -3.20
C LYS A 52 -10.94 -15.14 -2.93
N PHE A 53 -9.97 -15.31 -3.82
CA PHE A 53 -8.88 -16.26 -3.62
C PHE A 53 -8.03 -15.91 -2.41
N VAL A 54 -7.64 -14.63 -2.27
CA VAL A 54 -6.88 -14.14 -1.11
C VAL A 54 -7.66 -14.33 0.19
N GLU A 55 -8.97 -14.08 0.19
CA GLU A 55 -9.81 -14.29 1.37
C GLU A 55 -9.89 -15.76 1.76
N LEU A 56 -10.14 -16.64 0.78
CA LEU A 56 -10.18 -18.09 1.00
C LEU A 56 -8.83 -18.61 1.51
N LEU A 57 -7.73 -18.17 0.89
CA LEU A 57 -6.37 -18.56 1.30
C LEU A 57 -6.07 -18.15 2.74
N ARG A 58 -6.44 -16.93 3.14
CA ARG A 58 -6.26 -16.45 4.52
C ARG A 58 -7.04 -17.27 5.52
N ARG A 59 -8.31 -17.57 5.23
CA ARG A 59 -9.15 -18.42 6.08
C ARG A 59 -8.60 -19.85 6.20
N SER A 60 -8.11 -20.40 5.09
CA SER A 60 -7.54 -21.76 5.08
C SER A 60 -6.22 -21.83 5.87
N ILE A 61 -5.33 -20.85 5.74
CA ILE A 61 -4.10 -20.77 6.55
C ILE A 61 -4.46 -20.74 8.04
N TYR A 62 -5.39 -19.87 8.43
CA TYR A 62 -5.83 -19.77 9.82
C TYR A 62 -6.43 -21.08 10.34
N SER A 63 -7.26 -21.76 9.54
CA SER A 63 -7.84 -23.07 9.89
C SER A 63 -6.79 -24.16 10.06
N VAL A 64 -5.80 -24.23 9.16
CA VAL A 64 -4.69 -25.20 9.27
C VAL A 64 -3.88 -24.96 10.55
N MET A 65 -3.62 -23.69 10.89
CA MET A 65 -2.94 -23.34 12.14
C MET A 65 -3.76 -23.75 13.37
N GLN A 66 -5.07 -23.51 13.40
CA GLN A 66 -5.94 -23.92 14.51
C GLN A 66 -5.99 -25.43 14.70
N GLN A 67 -6.08 -26.19 13.61
CA GLN A 67 -6.11 -27.67 13.67
C GLN A 67 -4.81 -28.26 14.23
N LYS A 68 -3.68 -27.64 13.92
CA LYS A 68 -2.36 -28.14 14.33
C LYS A 68 -2.05 -27.80 15.79
N TYR A 69 -2.46 -26.64 16.25
CA TYR A 69 -2.22 -26.18 17.62
C TYR A 69 -3.43 -26.43 18.53
N THR A 70 -4.01 -27.63 18.47
CA THR A 70 -5.08 -28.07 19.37
C THR A 70 -4.63 -27.92 20.84
N GLY A 71 -5.27 -27.02 21.58
CA GLY A 71 -4.94 -26.71 22.97
C GLY A 71 -4.18 -25.41 23.23
N VAL A 72 -3.77 -24.71 22.17
CA VAL A 72 -3.22 -23.35 22.25
C VAL A 72 -4.13 -22.43 21.42
N ASP A 73 -4.63 -21.37 22.03
CA ASP A 73 -5.38 -20.35 21.29
C ASP A 73 -4.46 -19.70 20.26
N VAL A 74 -4.71 -19.96 18.98
CA VAL A 74 -4.03 -19.23 17.90
C VAL A 74 -4.48 -17.79 17.99
N PRO A 75 -3.57 -16.82 18.18
CA PRO A 75 -3.94 -15.42 18.29
C PRO A 75 -4.80 -14.97 17.11
N SER A 76 -5.89 -14.25 17.36
CA SER A 76 -6.77 -13.70 16.32
C SER A 76 -6.05 -12.82 15.31
N THR A 77 -4.88 -12.29 15.68
CA THR A 77 -3.97 -11.53 14.80
C THR A 77 -3.50 -12.32 13.58
N PHE A 78 -3.49 -13.65 13.63
CA PHE A 78 -3.18 -14.50 12.46
C PHE A 78 -4.32 -14.53 11.43
N ALA A 79 -5.54 -14.17 11.81
CA ALA A 79 -6.64 -14.02 10.85
C ALA A 79 -6.40 -12.86 9.87
N ASP A 80 -5.55 -11.89 10.24
CA ASP A 80 -5.21 -10.71 9.45
C ASP A 80 -3.84 -10.79 8.76
N ILE A 81 -3.31 -12.00 8.60
CA ILE A 81 -2.00 -12.21 7.95
C ILE A 81 -1.98 -11.60 6.55
N LYS A 82 -0.88 -10.94 6.22
CA LYS A 82 -0.71 -10.34 4.89
C LYS A 82 -0.41 -11.41 3.86
N ILE A 83 -1.15 -11.39 2.74
CA ILE A 83 -0.96 -12.32 1.63
C ILE A 83 -0.48 -11.54 0.42
N LYS A 84 0.66 -11.97 -0.13
CA LYS A 84 1.25 -11.44 -1.36
C LYS A 84 1.14 -12.49 -2.45
N LEU A 85 0.30 -12.26 -3.46
CA LEU A 85 0.32 -13.06 -4.66
C LEU A 85 1.38 -12.52 -5.62
N GLN A 86 2.27 -13.39 -6.07
CA GLN A 86 3.36 -13.03 -6.96
C GLN A 86 2.82 -12.64 -8.34
N GLN A 87 3.20 -11.44 -8.80
CA GLN A 87 2.79 -10.88 -10.09
C GLN A 87 3.98 -10.23 -10.78
N ASP A 88 4.01 -10.32 -12.10
CA ASP A 88 5.06 -9.68 -12.90
C ASP A 88 4.88 -8.16 -12.90
N LYS A 89 6.00 -7.44 -12.80
CA LYS A 89 6.00 -5.97 -12.81
C LYS A 89 5.60 -5.44 -14.19
N ILE A 90 4.67 -4.50 -14.22
CA ILE A 90 4.26 -3.73 -15.41
C ILE A 90 4.61 -2.27 -15.16
N LEU A 91 5.16 -1.58 -16.15
CA LEU A 91 5.41 -0.14 -16.07
C LEU A 91 4.07 0.62 -16.09
N MET A 92 3.90 1.63 -15.23
CA MET A 92 2.61 2.33 -15.07
C MET A 92 2.08 2.90 -16.39
N HIS A 93 2.93 3.45 -17.25
CA HIS A 93 2.52 4.00 -18.54
C HIS A 93 1.97 2.94 -19.52
N LYS A 94 2.32 1.65 -19.34
CA LYS A 94 1.81 0.53 -20.16
C LYS A 94 0.46 0.01 -19.69
N ILE A 95 0.03 0.37 -18.47
CA ILE A 95 -1.27 -0.04 -17.95
C ILE A 95 -2.36 0.76 -18.68
N SER A 96 -3.35 0.10 -19.23
CA SER A 96 -4.41 0.69 -20.05
C SER A 96 -5.73 -0.07 -19.86
N ALA A 97 -6.79 0.34 -20.52
CA ALA A 97 -8.11 -0.32 -20.47
C ALA A 97 -8.08 -1.83 -20.77
N LYS A 98 -7.04 -2.32 -21.46
CA LYS A 98 -6.84 -3.78 -21.69
C LYS A 98 -6.66 -4.57 -20.39
N HIS A 99 -6.27 -3.91 -19.32
CA HIS A 99 -6.05 -4.52 -18.00
C HIS A 99 -7.30 -4.42 -17.10
N GLU A 100 -8.44 -4.01 -17.66
CA GLU A 100 -9.67 -3.96 -16.88
C GLU A 100 -10.01 -5.31 -16.26
N ASN A 101 -10.34 -5.28 -14.94
CA ASN A 101 -10.58 -6.46 -14.12
C ASN A 101 -9.40 -7.45 -14.04
N THR A 102 -8.18 -7.01 -14.33
CA THR A 102 -6.98 -7.82 -14.13
C THR A 102 -6.11 -7.27 -13.00
N VAL A 103 -5.33 -8.16 -12.40
CA VAL A 103 -4.36 -7.80 -11.37
C VAL A 103 -3.12 -7.22 -12.02
N VAL A 104 -2.71 -6.05 -11.57
CA VAL A 104 -1.51 -5.36 -12.03
C VAL A 104 -0.53 -5.20 -10.87
N SER A 105 0.76 -5.29 -11.17
CA SER A 105 1.86 -5.02 -10.24
C SER A 105 2.77 -3.96 -10.83
N PHE A 106 2.95 -2.86 -10.13
CA PHE A 106 3.77 -1.74 -10.60
C PHE A 106 4.45 -1.01 -9.46
N GLU A 107 5.48 -0.26 -9.78
CA GLU A 107 6.15 0.63 -8.85
C GLU A 107 5.57 2.03 -8.98
N CYS A 108 5.40 2.71 -7.84
CA CYS A 108 4.85 4.04 -7.78
C CYS A 108 5.46 4.84 -6.62
N VAL A 109 5.29 6.15 -6.67
CA VAL A 109 5.55 7.06 -5.55
C VAL A 109 4.20 7.51 -5.00
N ILE A 110 4.04 7.44 -3.68
CA ILE A 110 2.83 7.93 -3.02
C ILE A 110 2.85 9.46 -3.04
N LEU A 111 1.97 10.06 -3.82
CA LEU A 111 1.89 11.52 -3.96
C LEU A 111 1.09 12.16 -2.83
N ALA A 112 -0.03 11.54 -2.48
CA ALA A 112 -0.90 11.98 -1.40
C ALA A 112 -1.62 10.78 -0.79
N SER A 113 -2.06 10.92 0.45
CA SER A 113 -2.78 9.90 1.20
C SER A 113 -3.87 10.57 2.03
N ASP A 114 -5.11 10.13 1.86
CA ASP A 114 -6.23 10.61 2.66
C ASP A 114 -6.24 9.96 4.04
N VAL A 115 -7.01 10.53 4.94
CA VAL A 115 -7.27 9.92 6.25
C VAL A 115 -8.04 8.60 6.05
N ALA A 116 -7.66 7.58 6.80
CA ALA A 116 -8.37 6.31 6.80
C ALA A 116 -9.83 6.50 7.25
N LYS A 117 -10.74 5.88 6.51
CA LYS A 117 -12.18 5.88 6.78
C LYS A 117 -12.63 4.44 6.99
N THR A 118 -13.81 4.26 7.55
CA THR A 118 -14.45 2.96 7.70
C THR A 118 -15.62 2.86 6.72
N TYR A 119 -15.73 1.74 6.03
CA TYR A 119 -16.89 1.44 5.20
C TYR A 119 -17.56 0.14 5.64
N ILE A 120 -18.84 -0.01 5.30
CA ILE A 120 -19.61 -1.23 5.57
C ILE A 120 -19.29 -2.23 4.47
N LYS A 121 -18.68 -3.36 4.83
CA LYS A 121 -18.37 -4.46 3.91
C LYS A 121 -19.56 -5.38 3.70
N GLU A 122 -20.21 -5.73 4.78
CA GLU A 122 -21.40 -6.59 4.78
C GLU A 122 -22.41 -6.07 5.79
N CYS A 123 -23.68 -6.20 5.48
CA CYS A 123 -24.75 -5.93 6.42
C CYS A 123 -26.00 -6.76 6.05
N LYS A 124 -26.92 -6.86 7.00
CA LYS A 124 -28.24 -7.40 6.75
C LYS A 124 -29.22 -6.24 6.58
N LEU A 125 -29.88 -6.18 5.44
CA LEU A 125 -31.01 -5.25 5.25
C LEU A 125 -32.24 -5.87 5.88
N VAL A 126 -32.94 -5.14 6.73
CA VAL A 126 -34.13 -5.59 7.43
C VAL A 126 -35.33 -4.73 7.07
N CYS A 127 -36.45 -5.36 6.81
CA CYS A 127 -37.71 -4.66 6.57
C CYS A 127 -38.32 -4.21 7.91
N PRO A 128 -38.56 -2.92 8.13
CA PRO A 128 -39.12 -2.42 9.37
C PRO A 128 -40.58 -2.85 9.63
N LYS A 129 -41.29 -3.33 8.57
CA LYS A 129 -42.68 -3.75 8.67
C LYS A 129 -42.86 -5.23 9.01
N CYS A 130 -42.05 -6.11 8.41
CA CYS A 130 -42.27 -7.56 8.55
C CYS A 130 -41.04 -8.33 9.08
N GLY A 131 -39.91 -7.65 9.35
CA GLY A 131 -38.70 -8.28 9.86
C GLY A 131 -37.95 -9.14 8.82
N TYR A 132 -38.40 -9.18 7.55
CA TYR A 132 -37.67 -9.89 6.50
C TYR A 132 -36.25 -9.34 6.36
N GLY A 133 -35.24 -10.20 6.36
CA GLY A 133 -33.83 -9.84 6.31
C GLY A 133 -33.14 -10.40 5.07
N LEU A 134 -32.36 -9.55 4.40
CA LEU A 134 -31.53 -9.90 3.25
C LEU A 134 -30.07 -9.55 3.53
N PRO A 135 -29.13 -10.54 3.53
CA PRO A 135 -27.70 -10.24 3.64
C PRO A 135 -27.22 -9.61 2.33
N VAL A 136 -26.46 -8.52 2.44
CA VAL A 136 -25.89 -7.79 1.29
C VAL A 136 -24.42 -7.50 1.52
N THR A 137 -23.62 -7.66 0.47
CA THR A 137 -22.22 -7.23 0.44
C THR A 137 -22.15 -5.86 -0.23
N CYS A 138 -21.47 -4.92 0.41
CA CYS A 138 -21.35 -3.56 -0.05
C CYS A 138 -20.03 -3.32 -0.76
N ASP A 139 -20.08 -2.60 -1.88
CA ASP A 139 -18.88 -2.12 -2.54
C ASP A 139 -18.59 -0.69 -2.06
N HIS A 140 -17.35 -0.42 -1.64
CA HIS A 140 -16.92 0.89 -1.15
C HIS A 140 -17.04 2.01 -2.19
N ASN A 141 -17.18 1.67 -3.49
CA ASN A 141 -17.37 2.62 -4.58
C ASN A 141 -18.87 2.89 -4.88
N ARG A 142 -19.77 2.22 -4.20
CA ARG A 142 -21.21 2.34 -4.41
C ARG A 142 -21.92 2.77 -3.14
N ASN A 143 -23.04 3.44 -3.31
CA ASN A 143 -23.95 3.68 -2.20
C ASN A 143 -24.49 2.34 -1.67
N LEU A 144 -24.91 2.34 -0.41
CA LEU A 144 -25.63 1.20 0.16
C LEU A 144 -26.77 0.80 -0.77
N PRO A 145 -26.89 -0.50 -1.10
CA PRO A 145 -27.98 -0.95 -1.93
C PRO A 145 -29.31 -0.65 -1.23
N PHE A 146 -30.22 -0.01 -1.95
CA PHE A 146 -31.58 0.24 -1.49
C PHE A 146 -32.47 -0.80 -2.13
N GLU A 147 -32.90 -1.78 -1.34
CA GLU A 147 -33.81 -2.82 -1.83
C GLU A 147 -35.19 -2.63 -1.23
N LYS A 148 -36.21 -2.97 -2.02
CA LYS A 148 -37.57 -3.07 -1.55
C LYS A 148 -37.79 -4.45 -0.95
N CYS A 149 -38.64 -4.54 0.07
CA CYS A 149 -38.96 -5.80 0.69
C CYS A 149 -39.55 -6.79 -0.32
N ALA A 150 -38.97 -7.98 -0.41
CA ALA A 150 -39.43 -9.04 -1.30
C ALA A 150 -40.71 -9.75 -0.81
N ASN A 151 -41.15 -9.48 0.43
CA ASN A 151 -42.38 -10.07 0.97
C ASN A 151 -43.59 -9.49 0.29
N PRO A 152 -44.47 -10.28 -0.37
CA PRO A 152 -45.67 -9.81 -1.08
C PRO A 152 -46.61 -8.98 -0.22
N SER A 153 -46.67 -9.24 1.08
CA SER A 153 -47.51 -8.51 2.04
C SER A 153 -46.93 -7.15 2.45
N CYS A 154 -45.70 -6.86 2.11
CA CYS A 154 -44.95 -5.64 2.48
C CYS A 154 -44.54 -4.82 1.27
N LYS A 155 -45.32 -4.84 0.17
CA LYS A 155 -45.02 -4.12 -1.07
C LYS A 155 -44.51 -2.70 -0.77
N ASP A 156 -43.41 -2.34 -1.40
CA ASP A 156 -42.76 -1.00 -1.36
C ASP A 156 -42.15 -0.54 -0.02
N ALA A 157 -42.07 -1.39 1.01
CA ALA A 157 -41.34 -1.03 2.19
C ALA A 157 -39.83 -1.02 1.89
N ARG A 158 -39.19 0.13 2.13
CA ARG A 158 -37.72 0.29 2.02
C ARG A 158 -37.03 -0.49 3.15
N MET A 159 -36.11 -1.37 2.80
CA MET A 159 -35.29 -2.08 3.76
C MET A 159 -34.20 -1.18 4.30
N LEU A 160 -33.87 -1.32 5.57
CA LEU A 160 -32.85 -0.54 6.28
C LEU A 160 -31.73 -1.45 6.77
N PRO A 161 -30.48 -0.97 6.80
CA PRO A 161 -29.38 -1.74 7.35
C PRO A 161 -29.56 -1.96 8.85
N ASP A 162 -29.41 -3.18 9.29
CA ASP A 162 -29.44 -3.57 10.67
C ASP A 162 -28.08 -3.28 11.32
N GLN A 163 -28.06 -2.39 12.31
CA GLN A 163 -26.83 -1.92 12.95
C GLN A 163 -26.06 -3.01 13.68
N ASP A 164 -26.76 -4.04 14.18
CA ASP A 164 -26.13 -5.13 14.94
C ASP A 164 -25.41 -6.14 14.04
N THR A 165 -25.66 -6.10 12.73
CA THR A 165 -25.07 -7.02 11.75
C THR A 165 -24.03 -6.36 10.86
N LEU A 166 -23.62 -5.13 11.15
CA LEU A 166 -22.65 -4.40 10.35
C LEU A 166 -21.24 -5.00 10.48
N VAL A 167 -20.69 -5.48 9.37
CA VAL A 167 -19.28 -5.82 9.26
C VAL A 167 -18.59 -4.65 8.57
N THR A 168 -17.67 -4.01 9.28
CA THR A 168 -16.96 -2.83 8.78
C THR A 168 -15.50 -3.14 8.50
N GLU A 169 -14.91 -2.42 7.54
CA GLU A 169 -13.50 -2.53 7.19
C GLU A 169 -12.91 -1.13 6.97
N ASN A 170 -11.64 -0.95 7.33
CA ASN A 170 -10.95 0.32 7.08
C ASN A 170 -10.55 0.44 5.61
N ILE A 171 -10.66 1.66 5.08
CA ILE A 171 -10.27 2.01 3.72
C ILE A 171 -9.52 3.33 3.70
N GLN A 172 -8.50 3.42 2.87
CA GLN A 172 -7.69 4.62 2.67
C GLN A 172 -7.51 4.88 1.17
N THR A 173 -7.70 6.13 0.76
CA THR A 173 -7.43 6.55 -0.62
C THR A 173 -6.01 7.08 -0.71
N VAL A 174 -5.28 6.65 -1.72
CA VAL A 174 -3.91 7.10 -2.00
C VAL A 174 -3.77 7.49 -3.47
N PHE A 175 -2.91 8.45 -3.74
CA PHE A 175 -2.59 8.87 -5.10
C PHE A 175 -1.23 8.30 -5.47
N LEU A 176 -1.25 7.42 -6.47
CA LEU A 176 -0.11 6.64 -6.95
C LEU A 176 0.43 7.30 -8.21
N ASN A 177 1.63 7.85 -8.13
CA ASN A 177 2.28 8.51 -9.26
C ASN A 177 3.39 7.65 -9.84
N GLU A 178 3.54 7.70 -11.16
CA GLU A 178 4.64 7.01 -11.84
C GLU A 178 5.99 7.57 -11.37
N PRO A 179 6.98 6.70 -11.05
CA PRO A 179 8.32 7.16 -10.72
C PRO A 179 8.92 7.94 -11.89
N LEU A 180 9.51 9.10 -11.61
CA LEU A 180 10.09 9.97 -12.66
C LEU A 180 11.18 9.28 -13.48
N GLU A 181 11.85 8.29 -12.91
CA GLU A 181 12.88 7.48 -13.58
C GLU A 181 12.29 6.58 -14.68
N GLU A 182 11.03 6.19 -14.53
CA GLU A 182 10.29 5.32 -15.46
C GLU A 182 9.41 6.11 -16.43
N ALA A 183 9.13 7.38 -16.12
CA ALA A 183 8.30 8.25 -16.96
C ALA A 183 9.02 8.61 -18.24
N ILE A 184 8.56 8.07 -19.37
CA ILE A 184 9.12 8.32 -20.70
C ILE A 184 8.54 9.63 -21.25
N LYS A 185 9.34 10.70 -21.34
CA LYS A 185 9.08 11.95 -22.09
C LYS A 185 7.73 12.66 -21.93
N ASN A 186 6.74 12.06 -21.28
CA ASN A 186 5.39 12.56 -21.08
C ASN A 186 5.13 12.83 -19.59
N SER A 187 4.03 13.51 -19.30
CA SER A 187 3.55 13.68 -17.93
C SER A 187 3.43 12.32 -17.23
N PRO A 188 3.96 12.18 -16.01
CA PRO A 188 3.88 10.92 -15.27
C PRO A 188 2.43 10.50 -15.10
N LYS A 189 2.16 9.21 -15.27
CA LYS A 189 0.83 8.64 -15.09
C LYS A 189 0.46 8.58 -13.61
N MET A 190 -0.79 8.84 -13.31
CA MET A 190 -1.31 8.81 -11.94
C MET A 190 -2.52 7.90 -11.86
N PHE A 191 -2.61 7.12 -10.78
CA PHE A 191 -3.79 6.33 -10.43
C PHE A 191 -4.27 6.66 -9.02
N VAL A 192 -5.56 6.50 -8.81
CA VAL A 192 -6.16 6.53 -7.48
C VAL A 192 -6.16 5.10 -6.95
N GLY A 193 -5.47 4.86 -5.82
CA GLY A 193 -5.44 3.58 -5.14
C GLY A 193 -6.43 3.56 -3.97
N LYS A 194 -7.10 2.43 -3.77
CA LYS A 194 -7.92 2.15 -2.59
C LYS A 194 -7.27 1.02 -1.79
N ILE A 195 -6.74 1.36 -0.63
CA ILE A 195 -6.10 0.41 0.30
C ILE A 195 -7.13 -0.01 1.33
N LYS A 196 -7.26 -1.31 1.59
CA LYS A 196 -8.23 -1.88 2.53
C LYS A 196 -7.55 -2.72 3.61
N GLY A 197 -8.26 -2.89 4.72
CA GLY A 197 -7.90 -3.82 5.79
C GLY A 197 -6.52 -3.57 6.38
N THR A 198 -5.70 -4.60 6.48
CA THR A 198 -4.40 -4.61 7.14
C THR A 198 -3.33 -3.75 6.47
N ASN A 199 -3.54 -3.35 5.23
CA ASN A 199 -2.62 -2.47 4.49
C ASN A 199 -2.89 -0.98 4.74
N VAL A 200 -3.99 -0.61 5.40
CA VAL A 200 -4.32 0.77 5.76
C VAL A 200 -3.24 1.32 6.71
N GLY A 201 -2.79 2.55 6.45
CA GLY A 201 -1.74 3.21 7.24
C GLY A 201 -0.30 2.83 6.86
N THR A 202 -0.08 2.00 5.83
CA THR A 202 1.27 1.62 5.38
C THR A 202 1.81 2.50 4.24
N ALA A 203 0.99 3.37 3.66
CA ALA A 203 1.35 4.24 2.56
C ALA A 203 1.62 5.67 3.04
N PHE A 204 2.90 6.04 3.14
CA PHE A 204 3.31 7.40 3.51
C PHE A 204 3.68 8.20 2.26
N VAL A 205 3.36 9.49 2.28
CA VAL A 205 3.66 10.41 1.18
C VAL A 205 5.16 10.49 0.94
N GLY A 206 5.57 10.47 -0.33
CA GLY A 206 6.96 10.51 -0.78
C GLY A 206 7.65 9.15 -0.87
N GLN A 207 7.09 8.09 -0.33
CA GLN A 207 7.70 6.75 -0.40
C GLN A 207 7.49 6.10 -1.77
N LYS A 208 8.54 5.41 -2.23
CA LYS A 208 8.46 4.52 -3.39
C LYS A 208 7.98 3.14 -2.95
N LYS A 209 6.89 2.69 -3.52
CA LYS A 209 6.22 1.42 -3.18
C LYS A 209 6.01 0.57 -4.43
N ARG A 210 5.98 -0.74 -4.23
CA ARG A 210 5.38 -1.65 -5.21
C ARG A 210 3.96 -1.95 -4.78
N VAL A 211 3.03 -1.75 -5.70
CA VAL A 211 1.60 -1.99 -5.48
C VAL A 211 1.17 -3.17 -6.32
N ILE A 212 0.42 -4.07 -5.71
CA ILE A 212 -0.31 -5.15 -6.38
C ILE A 212 -1.78 -4.90 -6.13
N GLY A 213 -2.56 -4.80 -7.19
CA GLY A 213 -3.99 -4.50 -7.05
C GLY A 213 -4.78 -4.78 -8.32
N LEU A 214 -6.07 -4.78 -8.19
CA LEU A 214 -7.00 -4.98 -9.29
C LEU A 214 -7.30 -3.64 -9.96
N TYR A 215 -7.07 -3.57 -11.27
CA TYR A 215 -7.43 -2.42 -12.08
C TYR A 215 -8.94 -2.43 -12.34
N LYS A 216 -9.66 -1.46 -11.83
CA LYS A 216 -11.12 -1.36 -11.94
C LYS A 216 -11.52 -0.03 -12.54
N THR A 217 -12.55 -0.07 -13.37
CA THR A 217 -13.26 1.13 -13.84
C THR A 217 -14.46 1.40 -12.94
N VAL A 218 -14.57 2.63 -12.45
CA VAL A 218 -15.72 3.06 -11.65
C VAL A 218 -16.78 3.56 -12.62
N TYR A 219 -17.80 2.73 -12.84
CA TYR A 219 -18.89 3.05 -13.75
C TYR A 219 -19.83 4.10 -13.16
N ASP A 220 -20.00 5.23 -13.87
CA ASP A 220 -21.04 6.23 -13.63
C ASP A 220 -22.03 6.21 -14.80
N PRO A 221 -23.29 5.81 -14.58
CA PRO A 221 -24.28 5.68 -15.67
C PRO A 221 -24.64 7.02 -16.35
N LYS A 222 -24.18 8.14 -15.79
CA LYS A 222 -24.44 9.48 -16.34
C LYS A 222 -23.31 9.99 -17.23
N LYS A 223 -22.17 9.27 -17.28
CA LYS A 223 -20.97 9.70 -18.01
C LYS A 223 -20.52 8.63 -19.00
N THR A 224 -19.92 9.05 -20.10
CA THR A 224 -19.23 8.19 -21.06
C THR A 224 -17.78 7.94 -20.66
N GLU A 225 -17.18 8.86 -19.89
CA GLU A 225 -15.83 8.74 -19.33
C GLU A 225 -15.93 8.23 -17.90
N HIS A 226 -15.10 7.25 -17.57
CA HIS A 226 -15.10 6.61 -16.26
C HIS A 226 -13.77 6.77 -15.59
N ASP A 227 -13.82 7.00 -14.28
CA ASP A 227 -12.62 7.04 -13.44
C ASP A 227 -12.05 5.64 -13.27
N VAL A 228 -10.72 5.55 -13.22
CA VAL A 228 -10.00 4.31 -12.99
C VAL A 228 -9.44 4.31 -11.58
N ILE A 229 -9.61 3.19 -10.89
CA ILE A 229 -9.02 2.97 -9.58
C ILE A 229 -8.21 1.68 -9.56
N ILE A 230 -7.20 1.65 -8.70
CA ILE A 230 -6.49 0.44 -8.32
C ILE A 230 -7.01 -0.01 -6.95
N ASP A 231 -7.72 -1.13 -6.92
CA ASP A 231 -8.12 -1.76 -5.66
C ASP A 231 -6.90 -2.51 -5.11
N VAL A 232 -6.20 -1.88 -4.16
CA VAL A 232 -4.87 -2.32 -3.69
C VAL A 232 -5.03 -3.49 -2.74
N SER A 233 -4.49 -4.62 -3.11
CA SER A 233 -4.52 -5.85 -2.30
C SER A 233 -3.24 -6.04 -1.50
N TYR A 234 -2.11 -5.59 -2.03
CA TYR A 234 -0.82 -5.65 -1.35
C TYR A 234 0.05 -4.45 -1.69
N ILE A 235 0.76 -3.96 -0.70
CA ILE A 235 1.71 -2.85 -0.85
C ILE A 235 3.03 -3.23 -0.19
N GLU A 236 4.13 -3.04 -0.93
CA GLU A 236 5.48 -3.39 -0.51
C GLU A 236 6.38 -2.16 -0.52
N ASP A 237 7.19 -2.02 0.51
CA ASP A 237 8.23 -1.02 0.54
C ASP A 237 9.33 -1.37 -0.46
N LEU A 238 9.61 -0.47 -1.41
CA LEU A 238 10.76 -0.59 -2.32
C LEU A 238 11.96 0.19 -1.79
N ASP A 239 11.74 1.03 -0.79
CA ASP A 239 12.79 1.70 -0.04
C ASP A 239 13.54 0.73 0.91
N ASP A 240 13.71 -0.52 0.47
CA ASP A 240 14.86 -1.31 0.84
C ASP A 240 16.14 -0.81 0.11
N VAL A 241 16.34 0.49 0.07
CA VAL A 241 17.66 0.93 0.43
C VAL A 241 17.77 0.45 1.87
N LYS A 242 18.27 -0.76 2.07
CA LYS A 242 18.86 -1.15 3.34
C LYS A 242 19.61 0.10 3.78
N LEU A 243 19.06 0.84 4.73
CA LEU A 243 19.88 1.70 5.55
C LEU A 243 21.00 0.73 5.94
N VAL A 244 22.12 0.84 5.28
CA VAL A 244 23.30 0.11 5.68
C VAL A 244 23.54 0.66 7.08
N LYS A 245 22.91 -0.03 8.05
CA LYS A 245 23.11 0.34 9.45
C LYS A 245 24.60 0.24 9.62
N PRO A 246 25.28 1.36 9.89
CA PRO A 246 26.74 1.31 10.01
C PRO A 246 27.06 0.24 11.05
N THR A 247 28.05 -0.57 10.76
CA THR A 247 28.54 -1.56 11.71
C THR A 247 28.95 -0.84 12.99
N GLU A 248 28.92 -1.50 14.13
CA GLU A 248 29.34 -0.89 15.40
C GLU A 248 30.73 -0.24 15.32
N LYS A 249 31.63 -0.83 14.55
CA LYS A 249 32.97 -0.27 14.30
C LYS A 249 32.92 1.06 13.54
N GLU A 250 32.08 1.14 12.50
CA GLU A 250 31.90 2.38 11.73
C GLU A 250 31.19 3.45 12.57
N LEU A 251 30.24 3.06 13.39
CA LEU A 251 29.53 3.95 14.28
C LEU A 251 30.43 4.56 15.34
N ASN A 252 31.33 3.75 15.92
CA ASN A 252 32.34 4.21 16.88
C ASN A 252 33.37 5.14 16.23
N LYS A 253 33.81 4.82 15.01
CA LYS A 253 34.68 5.69 14.24
C LYS A 253 34.04 7.03 13.92
N LEU A 254 32.77 7.03 13.49
CA LEU A 254 32.01 8.27 13.24
C LEU A 254 31.85 9.12 14.52
N LYS A 255 31.63 8.48 15.68
CA LYS A 255 31.55 9.19 16.97
C LYS A 255 32.88 9.80 17.38
N GLU A 256 34.00 9.16 17.06
CA GLU A 256 35.35 9.73 17.29
C GLU A 256 35.64 10.88 16.34
N ASP A 257 35.31 10.72 15.05
CA ASP A 257 35.50 11.76 14.05
C ASP A 257 34.63 12.99 14.33
N ALA A 258 33.40 12.78 14.85
CA ALA A 258 32.50 13.88 15.23
C ALA A 258 33.04 14.77 16.38
N LYS A 259 34.01 14.29 17.16
CA LYS A 259 34.67 15.08 18.23
C LYS A 259 35.76 16.01 17.68
N LYS A 260 36.19 15.82 16.44
CA LYS A 260 37.24 16.64 15.84
C LYS A 260 36.67 18.01 15.41
N PRO A 261 37.38 19.12 15.67
CA PRO A 261 36.88 20.45 15.31
C PRO A 261 36.67 20.63 13.81
N GLU A 262 37.44 19.92 12.97
CA GLU A 262 37.38 20.00 11.51
C GLU A 262 36.23 19.16 10.90
N PHE A 263 35.51 18.39 11.71
CA PHE A 263 34.50 17.44 11.23
C PHE A 263 33.41 18.10 10.40
N ILE A 264 32.86 19.22 10.88
CA ILE A 264 31.79 19.98 10.19
C ILE A 264 32.33 20.54 8.88
N ASP A 265 33.55 21.12 8.88
CA ASP A 265 34.14 21.68 7.67
C ASP A 265 34.42 20.63 6.60
N ASN A 266 34.82 19.42 7.01
CA ASN A 266 35.00 18.30 6.12
C ASN A 266 33.67 17.83 5.49
N ILE A 267 32.59 17.77 6.28
CA ILE A 267 31.25 17.45 5.76
C ILE A 267 30.78 18.51 4.78
N VAL A 268 30.90 19.79 5.12
CA VAL A 268 30.53 20.91 4.24
C VAL A 268 31.36 20.88 2.95
N GLY A 269 32.64 20.57 3.04
CA GLY A 269 33.52 20.43 1.86
C GLY A 269 33.14 19.24 0.97
N SER A 270 32.62 18.16 1.55
CA SER A 270 32.17 16.99 0.79
C SER A 270 30.82 17.17 0.11
N PHE A 271 30.03 18.19 0.50
CA PHE A 271 28.77 18.51 -0.15
C PHE A 271 29.01 19.22 -1.47
N ALA A 272 28.57 18.66 -2.58
CA ALA A 272 28.77 19.16 -3.94
C ALA A 272 30.23 19.60 -4.18
N PRO A 273 31.22 18.71 -4.14
CA PRO A 273 32.64 19.07 -4.19
C PRO A 273 33.05 19.74 -5.50
N HIS A 274 32.29 19.50 -6.57
CA HIS A 274 32.49 20.13 -7.88
C HIS A 274 32.13 21.64 -7.91
N ILE A 275 31.44 22.13 -6.86
CA ILE A 275 31.07 23.54 -6.73
C ILE A 275 32.05 24.19 -5.71
N TYR A 276 32.88 25.10 -6.18
CA TYR A 276 33.81 25.83 -5.32
C TYR A 276 33.12 26.95 -4.51
N GLY A 277 33.49 27.11 -3.26
CA GLY A 277 32.94 28.14 -2.38
C GLY A 277 31.54 27.84 -1.83
N PHE A 278 30.76 28.88 -1.59
CA PHE A 278 29.37 28.81 -1.09
C PHE A 278 29.21 28.02 0.25
N LYS A 279 30.20 28.19 1.17
CA LYS A 279 30.24 27.44 2.42
C LYS A 279 28.93 27.57 3.23
N ASP A 280 28.39 28.80 3.34
CA ASP A 280 27.17 29.06 4.11
C ASP A 280 25.94 28.40 3.50
N ILE A 281 25.83 28.41 2.16
CA ILE A 281 24.74 27.78 1.44
C ILE A 281 24.81 26.26 1.61
N LYS A 282 26.00 25.67 1.45
CA LYS A 282 26.23 24.25 1.67
C LYS A 282 25.89 23.84 3.09
N THR A 283 26.28 24.63 4.08
CA THR A 283 25.94 24.43 5.49
C THR A 283 24.45 24.47 5.71
N SER A 284 23.75 25.46 5.13
CA SER A 284 22.29 25.57 5.25
C SER A 284 21.55 24.37 4.66
N LEU A 285 21.99 23.88 3.50
CA LEU A 285 21.41 22.69 2.88
C LEU A 285 21.70 21.40 3.68
N LEU A 286 22.89 21.28 4.27
CA LEU A 286 23.20 20.15 5.17
C LEU A 286 22.35 20.17 6.45
N LEU A 287 22.13 21.36 7.02
CA LEU A 287 21.21 21.51 8.18
C LEU A 287 19.78 21.18 7.81
N GLN A 288 19.33 21.54 6.61
CA GLN A 288 18.02 21.13 6.08
C GLN A 288 17.90 19.60 6.00
N LEU A 289 18.95 18.93 5.49
CA LEU A 289 18.96 17.46 5.38
C LEU A 289 19.01 16.77 6.74
N ALA A 290 19.74 17.34 7.69
CA ALA A 290 19.80 16.80 9.05
C ALA A 290 18.47 16.98 9.81
N GLY A 291 17.75 18.06 9.50
CA GLY A 291 16.52 18.44 10.21
C GLY A 291 16.78 18.87 11.65
N GLY A 292 15.73 19.33 12.30
CA GLY A 292 15.73 19.67 13.72
C GLY A 292 15.13 18.53 14.57
N VAL A 293 15.24 18.66 15.88
CA VAL A 293 14.64 17.71 16.83
C VAL A 293 13.13 17.80 16.77
N ASN A 294 12.48 16.69 16.44
CA ASN A 294 11.03 16.57 16.49
C ASN A 294 10.56 16.44 17.94
N GLY A 295 9.83 17.45 18.42
CA GLY A 295 9.28 17.49 19.75
C GLY A 295 7.87 18.09 19.75
N LYS A 296 7.58 19.02 20.69
CA LYS A 296 6.31 19.76 20.71
C LYS A 296 6.11 20.69 19.49
N ARG A 297 7.17 20.96 18.73
CA ARG A 297 7.15 21.76 17.51
C ARG A 297 7.78 20.94 16.36
N ARG A 298 7.37 21.28 15.14
CA ARG A 298 7.88 20.70 13.91
C ARG A 298 9.36 21.02 13.76
N GLY A 299 10.20 19.99 13.47
CA GLY A 299 11.65 20.13 13.32
C GLY A 299 12.12 20.34 11.88
N ASP A 300 11.20 20.54 10.92
CA ASP A 300 11.56 20.72 9.52
C ASP A 300 12.19 22.07 9.27
N ILE A 301 13.30 22.09 8.53
CA ILE A 301 14.01 23.29 8.12
C ILE A 301 13.74 23.53 6.63
N ASN A 302 13.13 24.66 6.29
CA ASN A 302 12.89 25.06 4.92
C ASN A 302 13.95 26.08 4.49
N VAL A 303 14.57 25.86 3.32
CA VAL A 303 15.60 26.75 2.76
C VAL A 303 15.10 27.30 1.43
N LEU A 304 15.14 28.63 1.27
CA LEU A 304 14.86 29.31 0.02
C LEU A 304 16.17 29.90 -0.54
N LEU A 305 16.56 29.44 -1.73
CA LEU A 305 17.75 29.96 -2.44
C LEU A 305 17.31 30.98 -3.49
N VAL A 306 17.66 32.26 -3.26
CA VAL A 306 17.42 33.37 -4.18
C VAL A 306 18.74 33.88 -4.72
N GLY A 307 18.83 34.18 -6.01
CA GLY A 307 20.03 34.71 -6.65
C GLY A 307 19.96 34.61 -8.17
N ASP A 308 20.96 35.17 -8.85
CA ASP A 308 21.01 35.23 -10.30
C ASP A 308 21.05 33.88 -10.98
N PRO A 309 20.65 33.79 -12.26
CA PRO A 309 20.82 32.57 -13.07
C PRO A 309 22.28 32.10 -13.06
N SER A 310 22.48 30.80 -13.23
CA SER A 310 23.83 30.17 -13.31
C SER A 310 24.68 30.17 -12.03
N MET A 311 24.12 30.54 -10.88
CA MET A 311 24.81 30.52 -9.57
C MET A 311 24.76 29.11 -8.90
N ALA A 312 24.78 28.04 -9.67
CA ALA A 312 24.81 26.65 -9.22
C ALA A 312 23.70 26.25 -8.22
N LYS A 313 22.63 27.04 -8.02
CA LYS A 313 21.51 26.74 -7.10
C LYS A 313 20.87 25.38 -7.40
N SER A 314 20.50 25.18 -8.66
CA SER A 314 19.86 23.92 -9.11
C SER A 314 20.79 22.71 -8.98
N GLU A 315 22.10 22.91 -9.19
CA GLU A 315 23.09 21.82 -9.04
C GLU A 315 23.27 21.41 -7.58
N MET A 316 23.29 22.37 -6.66
CA MET A 316 23.32 22.08 -5.22
C MET A 316 22.06 21.33 -4.77
N LEU A 317 20.86 21.72 -5.24
CA LEU A 317 19.62 21.02 -4.95
C LEU A 317 19.60 19.60 -5.55
N LYS A 318 20.08 19.42 -6.77
CA LYS A 318 20.22 18.10 -7.40
C LYS A 318 21.20 17.21 -6.64
N PHE A 319 22.28 17.77 -6.13
CA PHE A 319 23.23 17.03 -5.30
C PHE A 319 22.58 16.62 -3.97
N GLY A 320 21.87 17.53 -3.30
CA GLY A 320 21.08 17.21 -2.11
C GLY A 320 20.11 16.07 -2.35
N LYS A 321 19.36 16.10 -3.48
CA LYS A 321 18.51 14.98 -3.89
C LYS A 321 19.29 13.67 -4.02
N LYS A 322 20.49 13.69 -4.61
CA LYS A 322 21.30 12.50 -4.87
C LYS A 322 21.75 11.78 -3.59
N ILE A 323 22.00 12.54 -2.53
CA ILE A 323 22.45 11.97 -1.23
C ILE A 323 21.29 11.65 -0.30
N THR A 324 20.08 12.08 -0.62
CA THR A 324 18.88 11.85 0.20
C THR A 324 18.03 10.75 -0.41
N GLN A 325 17.61 9.80 0.38
CA GLN A 325 16.81 8.64 -0.08
C GLN A 325 15.37 9.01 -0.44
N THR A 326 14.79 10.00 0.27
CA THR A 326 13.38 10.38 0.15
C THR A 326 13.24 11.83 -0.31
N SER A 327 13.80 12.17 -1.48
CA SER A 327 13.70 13.52 -2.02
C SER A 327 13.14 13.54 -3.44
N ILE A 328 12.23 14.46 -3.70
CA ILE A 328 11.65 14.69 -5.03
C ILE A 328 12.17 16.03 -5.55
N TYR A 329 12.72 16.03 -6.75
CA TYR A 329 13.07 17.24 -7.47
C TYR A 329 11.95 17.58 -8.44
N THR A 330 11.33 18.74 -8.26
CA THR A 330 10.25 19.23 -9.13
C THR A 330 10.57 20.62 -9.66
N SER A 331 10.03 20.99 -10.81
CA SER A 331 10.08 22.34 -11.33
C SER A 331 8.71 22.99 -11.23
N GLY A 332 8.66 24.26 -10.91
CA GLY A 332 7.42 25.04 -10.79
C GLY A 332 6.81 25.46 -12.14
N LYS A 333 6.81 24.58 -13.14
CA LYS A 333 6.10 24.79 -14.41
C LYS A 333 4.76 24.14 -14.38
#